data_bf038bd254e20e8aef8e090445ea8546
#
_entry.id   bf038bd254e20e8aef8e090445ea8546
#
_cell.length_a   1.000
_cell.length_b   1.000
_cell.length_c   1.000
_cell.angle_alpha   90.00
_cell.angle_beta   90.00
_cell.angle_gamma   90.00
#
_symmetry.space_group_name_H-M   'P 1'
#
loop_
_entity.id
_entity.type
_entity.pdbx_description
1 polymer ?
#
loop_
_entity_poly.entity_id
_entity_poly.type
_entity_poly.pdbx_seq_one_letter_code
_entity_poly.pdbx_strand_id
1 'polypeptide(L)'
;MHHRFKKDAPSGTAERLREILLAELRLDARSLRHGRKGMTGERTPGEEGVHALRGGDVVGDHTVMFAGLGERLELTHKAGDRGIFARGALRAAQWVVTQKPGVYDMQDVLGLK
;
A
#
# COMPACT_ATOMS: atom_id res chain seq x y z
N MET A 1 2.06 -7.90 4.12
CA MET A 1 2.35 -9.35 4.18
C MET A 1 1.64 -10.08 3.05
N HIS A 2 2.26 -11.12 2.46
CA HIS A 2 1.65 -11.96 1.40
C HIS A 2 2.05 -13.42 1.60
N HIS A 3 1.42 -14.31 0.80
CA HIS A 3 1.69 -15.74 0.81
C HIS A 3 3.16 -16.08 0.50
N ARG A 4 3.60 -17.25 0.92
CA ARG A 4 4.99 -17.71 0.80
C ARG A 4 5.53 -17.79 -0.64
N PHE A 5 4.66 -17.89 -1.64
CA PHE A 5 5.06 -17.99 -3.06
C PHE A 5 5.22 -16.65 -3.78
N LYS A 6 4.89 -15.50 -3.16
CA LYS A 6 5.04 -14.18 -3.80
C LYS A 6 6.51 -13.84 -3.96
N LYS A 7 6.92 -13.58 -5.19
CA LYS A 7 8.34 -13.37 -5.56
C LYS A 7 8.78 -11.91 -5.45
N ASP A 8 7.92 -10.97 -5.81
CA ASP A 8 8.21 -9.53 -5.79
C ASP A 8 8.01 -8.91 -4.40
N ALA A 9 8.83 -7.93 -4.06
CA ALA A 9 8.71 -7.09 -2.86
C ALA A 9 9.33 -5.71 -3.12
N PRO A 10 8.66 -4.63 -2.71
CA PRO A 10 7.30 -4.55 -2.17
C PRO A 10 6.23 -4.99 -3.17
N SER A 11 4.98 -5.19 -2.72
CA SER A 11 3.84 -5.47 -3.62
C SER A 11 3.38 -4.20 -4.32
N GLY A 12 2.66 -4.32 -5.45
CA GLY A 12 2.13 -3.16 -6.18
C GLY A 12 1.28 -2.23 -5.31
N THR A 13 0.45 -2.78 -4.40
CA THR A 13 -0.31 -1.97 -3.43
C THR A 13 0.63 -1.21 -2.47
N ALA A 14 1.66 -1.86 -1.96
CA ALA A 14 2.64 -1.22 -1.07
C ALA A 14 3.42 -0.12 -1.82
N GLU A 15 3.80 -0.35 -3.07
CA GLU A 15 4.43 0.66 -3.92
C GLU A 15 3.53 1.88 -4.10
N ARG A 16 2.24 1.67 -4.41
CA ARG A 16 1.31 2.79 -4.58
C ARG A 16 1.11 3.60 -3.30
N LEU A 17 0.99 2.92 -2.16
CA LEU A 17 0.90 3.59 -0.85
C LEU A 17 2.17 4.39 -0.56
N ARG A 18 3.34 3.84 -0.84
CA ARG A 18 4.64 4.51 -0.70
C ARG A 18 4.73 5.76 -1.57
N GLU A 19 4.37 5.68 -2.85
CA GLU A 19 4.36 6.84 -3.75
C GLU A 19 3.53 8.00 -3.19
N ILE A 20 2.33 7.69 -2.67
CA ILE A 20 1.45 8.68 -2.06
C ILE A 20 2.10 9.29 -0.82
N LEU A 21 2.67 8.46 0.06
CA LEU A 21 3.35 8.92 1.28
C LEU A 21 4.54 9.82 0.97
N LEU A 22 5.39 9.43 0.02
CA LEU A 22 6.52 10.25 -0.40
C LEU A 22 6.06 11.62 -0.93
N ALA A 23 5.02 11.64 -1.75
CA ALA A 23 4.47 12.87 -2.31
C ALA A 23 3.90 13.79 -1.21
N GLU A 24 3.03 13.26 -0.35
CA GLU A 24 2.36 14.04 0.71
C GLU A 24 3.34 14.53 1.77
N LEU A 25 4.32 13.73 2.14
CA LEU A 25 5.35 14.08 3.13
C LEU A 25 6.54 14.84 2.52
N ARG A 26 6.52 15.09 1.21
CA ARG A 26 7.60 15.77 0.46
C ARG A 26 8.97 15.08 0.65
N LEU A 27 8.95 13.76 0.66
CA LEU A 27 10.13 12.91 0.76
C LEU A 27 10.54 12.40 -0.63
N ASP A 28 11.79 11.97 -0.76
CA ASP A 28 12.30 11.33 -1.97
C ASP A 28 12.69 9.86 -1.74
N ALA A 29 13.09 9.17 -2.79
CA ALA A 29 13.45 7.75 -2.71
C ALA A 29 14.64 7.45 -1.77
N ARG A 30 15.47 8.45 -1.45
CA ARG A 30 16.59 8.30 -0.48
C ARG A 30 16.08 8.18 0.96
N SER A 31 14.85 8.60 1.21
CA SER A 31 14.18 8.45 2.51
C SER A 31 13.77 7.00 2.81
N LEU A 32 13.78 6.11 1.81
CA LEU A 32 13.32 4.73 1.96
C LEU A 32 14.34 3.84 2.68
N ARG A 33 13.86 3.09 3.67
CA ARG A 33 14.65 2.10 4.41
C ARG A 33 13.98 0.73 4.36
N HIS A 34 14.60 -0.20 3.65
CA HIS A 34 14.12 -1.58 3.54
C HIS A 34 14.76 -2.45 4.62
N GLY A 35 13.99 -2.70 5.70
CA GLY A 35 14.44 -3.53 6.82
C GLY A 35 15.55 -2.90 7.68
N ARG A 36 15.84 -3.56 8.79
CA ARG A 36 16.97 -3.27 9.69
C ARG A 36 17.56 -4.56 10.22
N LYS A 37 18.87 -4.64 10.37
CA LYS A 37 19.57 -5.77 10.95
C LYS A 37 20.83 -5.31 11.68
N GLY A 38 21.05 -5.83 12.90
CA GLY A 38 22.21 -5.49 13.74
C GLY A 38 22.14 -4.08 14.32
N MET A 39 23.29 -3.51 14.59
CA MET A 39 23.42 -2.14 15.12
C MET A 39 23.28 -1.14 13.97
N THR A 40 22.08 -0.61 13.74
CA THR A 40 21.78 0.28 12.61
C THR A 40 21.82 1.77 12.95
N GLY A 41 22.04 2.11 14.22
CA GLY A 41 21.88 3.48 14.73
C GLY A 41 20.41 3.86 14.87
N GLU A 42 20.18 5.11 15.29
CA GLU A 42 18.84 5.66 15.44
C GLU A 42 18.16 5.87 14.08
N ARG A 43 16.84 5.90 14.10
CA ARG A 43 16.04 6.27 12.91
C ARG A 43 16.31 7.74 12.54
N THR A 44 16.67 7.99 11.30
CA THR A 44 16.89 9.35 10.81
C THR A 44 15.55 10.09 10.61
N PRO A 45 15.51 11.41 10.82
CA PRO A 45 14.34 12.22 10.47
C PRO A 45 13.97 12.06 8.98
N GLY A 46 12.68 12.03 8.70
CA GLY A 46 12.19 11.89 7.33
C GLY A 46 12.36 10.50 6.69
N GLU A 47 12.77 9.50 7.46
CA GLU A 47 12.89 8.13 6.96
C GLU A 47 11.52 7.44 6.84
N GLU A 48 11.27 6.75 5.74
CA GLU A 48 10.14 5.85 5.56
C GLU A 48 10.61 4.40 5.61
N GLY A 49 10.14 3.64 6.60
CA GLY A 49 10.42 2.21 6.74
C GLY A 49 9.50 1.37 5.89
N VAL A 50 10.05 0.52 5.02
CA VAL A 50 9.29 -0.42 4.19
C VAL A 50 9.67 -1.85 4.54
N HIS A 51 8.68 -2.65 4.96
CA HIS A 51 8.88 -4.04 5.37
C HIS A 51 7.95 -4.98 4.62
N ALA A 52 8.49 -6.04 4.06
CA ALA A 52 7.74 -7.05 3.33
C ALA A 52 7.83 -8.42 4.02
N LEU A 53 6.69 -8.89 4.53
CA LEU A 53 6.57 -10.19 5.18
C LEU A 53 6.02 -11.24 4.22
N ARG A 54 6.43 -12.50 4.38
CA ARG A 54 5.95 -13.67 3.65
C ARG A 54 5.57 -14.77 4.63
N GLY A 55 4.42 -15.43 4.38
CA GLY A 55 4.00 -16.57 5.19
C GLY A 55 2.64 -17.10 4.78
N GLY A 56 2.44 -18.39 4.99
CA GLY A 56 1.17 -19.06 4.76
C GLY A 56 0.60 -18.85 3.35
N ASP A 57 -0.69 -18.63 3.31
CA ASP A 57 -1.53 -18.39 2.14
C ASP A 57 -2.12 -16.96 2.09
N VAL A 58 -1.54 -16.04 2.86
CA VAL A 58 -2.02 -14.65 2.99
C VAL A 58 -2.19 -14.00 1.62
N VAL A 59 -3.41 -13.58 1.31
CA VAL A 59 -3.76 -12.95 0.03
C VAL A 59 -3.10 -11.58 -0.10
N GLY A 60 -3.20 -10.76 0.94
CA GLY A 60 -2.53 -9.47 1.03
C GLY A 60 -2.97 -8.70 2.26
N ASP A 61 -2.03 -8.41 3.15
CA ASP A 61 -2.19 -7.51 4.29
C ASP A 61 -1.27 -6.31 4.08
N HIS A 62 -1.83 -5.12 4.20
CA HIS A 62 -1.11 -3.87 4.08
C HIS A 62 -1.42 -2.98 5.28
N THR A 63 -0.40 -2.42 5.88
CA THR A 63 -0.51 -1.47 6.99
C THR A 63 0.37 -0.26 6.71
N VAL A 64 -0.21 0.92 6.80
CA VAL A 64 0.50 2.20 6.91
C VAL A 64 0.46 2.63 8.36
N MET A 65 1.63 2.96 8.92
CA MET A 65 1.77 3.32 10.33
C MET A 65 2.41 4.70 10.47
N PHE A 66 1.73 5.57 11.19
CA PHE A 66 2.24 6.88 11.61
C PHE A 66 2.51 6.83 13.11
N ALA A 67 3.78 6.83 13.49
CA ALA A 67 4.19 6.74 14.88
C ALA A 67 4.59 8.13 15.40
N GLY A 68 3.83 8.66 16.35
CA GLY A 68 4.11 9.87 17.09
C GLY A 68 4.71 9.60 18.47
N LEU A 69 4.90 10.64 19.27
CA LEU A 69 5.29 10.52 20.66
C LEU A 69 4.06 10.14 21.50
N GLY A 70 4.10 8.96 22.11
CA GLY A 70 3.03 8.45 22.96
C GLY A 70 1.79 7.92 22.21
N GLU A 71 1.78 7.97 20.89
CA GLU A 71 0.65 7.48 20.08
C GLU A 71 1.08 6.90 18.74
N ARG A 72 0.18 6.18 18.10
CA ARG A 72 0.37 5.60 16.77
C ARG A 72 -0.97 5.50 16.04
N LEU A 73 -1.01 5.92 14.79
CA LEU A 73 -2.13 5.68 13.90
C LEU A 73 -1.76 4.56 12.92
N GLU A 74 -2.62 3.56 12.78
CA GLU A 74 -2.44 2.45 11.84
C GLU A 74 -3.64 2.37 10.90
N LEU A 75 -3.38 2.39 9.59
CA LEU A 75 -4.35 2.11 8.55
C LEU A 75 -4.06 0.72 7.99
N THR A 76 -4.92 -0.26 8.29
CA THR A 76 -4.70 -1.66 7.95
C THR A 76 -5.83 -2.22 7.10
N HIS A 77 -5.46 -2.87 5.99
CA HIS A 77 -6.37 -3.68 5.18
C HIS A 77 -5.84 -5.11 5.08
N LYS A 78 -6.71 -6.08 5.35
CA LYS A 78 -6.42 -7.51 5.25
C LYS A 78 -7.40 -8.17 4.29
N ALA A 79 -6.89 -8.67 3.17
CA ALA A 79 -7.68 -9.39 2.18
C ALA A 79 -7.80 -10.86 2.58
N GLY A 80 -9.02 -11.34 2.85
CA GLY A 80 -9.29 -12.75 3.17
C GLY A 80 -9.38 -13.64 1.93
N ASP A 81 -9.85 -13.09 0.80
CA ASP A 81 -9.89 -13.77 -0.50
C ASP A 81 -9.74 -12.77 -1.65
N ARG A 82 -9.48 -13.29 -2.86
CA ARG A 82 -9.32 -12.46 -4.06
C ARG A 82 -10.65 -11.98 -4.64
N GLY A 83 -11.77 -12.53 -4.23
CA GLY A 83 -13.10 -12.16 -4.69
C GLY A 83 -13.44 -10.71 -4.39
N ILE A 84 -12.86 -10.11 -3.34
CA ILE A 84 -13.02 -8.69 -3.06
C ILE A 84 -12.53 -7.81 -4.21
N PHE A 85 -11.40 -8.18 -4.84
CA PHE A 85 -10.85 -7.45 -6.00
C PHE A 85 -11.67 -7.70 -7.26
N ALA A 86 -12.16 -8.93 -7.47
CA ALA A 86 -13.04 -9.27 -8.59
C ALA A 86 -14.36 -8.48 -8.53
N ARG A 87 -14.97 -8.36 -7.34
CA ARG A 87 -16.16 -7.53 -7.13
C ARG A 87 -15.90 -6.05 -7.43
N GLY A 88 -14.74 -5.53 -7.02
CA GLY A 88 -14.33 -4.17 -7.36
C GLY A 88 -14.16 -3.96 -8.87
N ALA A 89 -13.55 -4.92 -9.57
CA ALA A 89 -13.39 -4.88 -11.03
C ALA A 89 -14.73 -4.90 -11.75
N LEU A 90 -15.68 -5.74 -11.32
CA LEU A 90 -17.04 -5.76 -11.88
C LEU A 90 -17.78 -4.45 -11.67
N ARG A 91 -17.68 -3.86 -10.48
CA ARG A 91 -18.23 -2.52 -10.21
C ARG A 91 -17.64 -1.47 -11.15
N ALA A 92 -16.32 -1.47 -11.33
CA ALA A 92 -15.64 -0.54 -12.24
C ALA A 92 -16.08 -0.75 -13.69
N ALA A 93 -16.24 -2.01 -14.14
CA ALA A 93 -16.73 -2.34 -15.47
C ALA A 93 -18.17 -1.82 -15.71
N GLN A 94 -19.07 -1.98 -14.73
CA GLN A 94 -20.43 -1.44 -14.82
C GLN A 94 -20.45 0.09 -14.85
N TRP A 95 -19.57 0.73 -14.10
CA TRP A 95 -19.49 2.19 -14.02
C TRP A 95 -18.90 2.79 -15.31
N VAL A 96 -17.83 2.20 -15.87
CA VAL A 96 -17.08 2.78 -16.99
C VAL A 96 -17.88 2.82 -18.29
N VAL A 97 -18.82 1.89 -18.51
CA VAL A 97 -19.65 1.87 -19.74
C VAL A 97 -20.58 3.08 -19.87
N THR A 98 -20.83 3.79 -18.80
CA THR A 98 -21.64 5.00 -18.77
C THR A 98 -20.81 6.28 -18.89
N GLN A 99 -19.49 6.18 -18.95
CA GLN A 99 -18.59 7.32 -19.00
C GLN A 99 -18.23 7.72 -20.44
N LYS A 100 -17.80 8.97 -20.61
CA LYS A 100 -17.20 9.44 -21.87
C LYS A 100 -15.84 8.76 -22.07
N PRO A 101 -15.35 8.67 -23.33
CA PRO A 101 -13.98 8.17 -23.56
C PRO A 101 -12.96 8.93 -22.74
N GLY A 102 -12.11 8.19 -21.98
CA GLY A 102 -11.12 8.78 -21.07
C GLY A 102 -10.34 7.73 -20.31
N VAL A 103 -9.44 8.17 -19.44
CA VAL A 103 -8.71 7.33 -18.48
C VAL A 103 -9.27 7.59 -17.10
N TYR A 104 -9.64 6.52 -16.41
CA TYR A 104 -10.29 6.57 -15.11
C TYR A 104 -9.56 5.64 -14.12
N ASP A 105 -9.64 5.96 -12.85
CA ASP A 105 -9.14 5.12 -11.76
C ASP A 105 -10.24 4.80 -10.74
N MET A 106 -9.88 4.07 -9.68
CA MET A 106 -10.86 3.69 -8.66
C MET A 106 -11.40 4.88 -7.85
N GLN A 107 -10.70 6.00 -7.78
CA GLN A 107 -11.21 7.21 -7.11
C GLN A 107 -12.39 7.79 -7.89
N ASP A 108 -12.32 7.74 -9.25
CA ASP A 108 -13.44 8.15 -10.11
C ASP A 108 -14.64 7.22 -9.90
N VAL A 109 -14.42 5.90 -9.90
CA VAL A 109 -15.47 4.87 -9.69
C VAL A 109 -16.15 5.03 -8.33
N LEU A 110 -15.42 5.48 -7.32
CA LEU A 110 -15.90 5.65 -5.95
C LEU A 110 -16.44 7.06 -5.67
N GLY A 111 -16.31 7.99 -6.62
CA GLY A 111 -16.74 9.38 -6.45
C GLY A 111 -15.88 10.16 -5.43
N LEU A 112 -14.58 9.86 -5.40
CA LEU A 112 -13.61 10.50 -4.50
C LEU A 112 -12.84 11.65 -5.14
N LYS A 113 -13.12 11.95 -6.41
CA LYS A 113 -12.59 13.09 -7.18
C LYS A 113 -13.72 14.04 -7.54
#